data_a827a95f6b0ca90724e224bf4157db09
#
_entry.id   a827a95f6b0ca90724e224bf4157db09
#
_cell.length_a   1.000
_cell.length_b   1.000
_cell.length_c   1.000
_cell.angle_alpha   90.00
_cell.angle_beta   90.00
_cell.angle_gamma   90.00
#
_symmetry.space_group_name_H-M   'P 1'
#
loop_
_entity.id
_entity.type
_entity.pdbx_description
1 polymer ?
#
loop_
_entity_poly.entity_id
_entity_poly.type
_entity_poly.pdbx_seq_one_letter_code
_entity_poly.pdbx_strand_id
1 'polypeptide(L)'
;MRLPRDLSGDDLVKALRGLGYEVTRQTGSHRRLTTLDHGEHHVTIPRHNPLRIGTLAGILSDVAEHCELSRDDLVARLFGEKR
;
A
#
# COMPACT_ATOMS: atom_id res chain seq x y z
N MET A 1 -14.30 -4.07 7.78
CA MET A 1 -13.55 -3.83 6.54
C MET A 1 -13.04 -5.13 5.96
N ARG A 2 -13.09 -5.24 4.67
CA ARG A 2 -12.67 -6.45 4.00
C ARG A 2 -11.42 -6.19 3.19
N LEU A 3 -10.35 -6.92 3.48
CA LEU A 3 -9.09 -6.78 2.76
C LEU A 3 -9.08 -7.71 1.55
N PRO A 4 -8.44 -7.30 0.44
CA PRO A 4 -8.31 -8.19 -0.71
C PRO A 4 -7.52 -9.42 -0.35
N ARG A 5 -7.91 -10.55 -0.92
CA ARG A 5 -7.17 -11.79 -0.75
C ARG A 5 -6.25 -12.00 -1.93
N ASP A 6 -5.19 -12.74 -1.68
CA ASP A 6 -4.26 -13.12 -2.74
C ASP A 6 -3.62 -11.92 -3.41
N LEU A 7 -3.50 -10.83 -2.67
CA LEU A 7 -2.85 -9.64 -3.19
C LEU A 7 -1.34 -9.81 -3.05
N SER A 8 -0.61 -9.64 -4.14
CA SER A 8 0.84 -9.73 -4.09
C SER A 8 1.45 -8.38 -3.70
N GLY A 9 2.73 -8.42 -3.30
CA GLY A 9 3.46 -7.18 -3.07
C GLY A 9 3.48 -6.31 -4.32
N ASP A 10 3.63 -6.93 -5.50
CA ASP A 10 3.62 -6.17 -6.75
C ASP A 10 2.28 -5.48 -6.98
N ASP A 11 1.19 -6.16 -6.67
CA ASP A 11 -0.14 -5.55 -6.80
C ASP A 11 -0.29 -4.35 -5.88
N LEU A 12 0.21 -4.48 -4.66
CA LEU A 12 0.11 -3.36 -3.71
C LEU A 12 0.96 -2.18 -4.14
N VAL A 13 2.15 -2.44 -4.68
CA VAL A 13 3.00 -1.37 -5.19
C VAL A 13 2.28 -0.61 -6.29
N LYS A 14 1.65 -1.34 -7.21
CA LYS A 14 0.93 -0.71 -8.30
C LYS A 14 -0.21 0.16 -7.78
N ALA A 15 -0.96 -0.34 -6.79
CA ALA A 15 -2.05 0.41 -6.22
C ALA A 15 -1.55 1.68 -5.52
N LEU A 16 -0.47 1.57 -4.75
CA LEU A 16 0.07 2.72 -4.04
C LEU A 16 0.66 3.77 -4.99
N ARG A 17 1.18 3.34 -6.13
CA ARG A 17 1.65 4.30 -7.12
C ARG A 17 0.51 5.17 -7.62
N GLY A 18 -0.67 4.59 -7.75
CA GLY A 18 -1.85 5.37 -8.11
C GLY A 18 -2.25 6.39 -7.07
N LEU A 19 -1.80 6.19 -5.83
CA LEU A 19 -2.11 7.11 -4.74
C LEU A 19 -1.03 8.19 -4.56
N GLY A 20 0.09 8.09 -5.29
CA GLY A 20 1.14 9.10 -5.19
C GLY A 20 2.45 8.58 -4.63
N TYR A 21 2.56 7.31 -4.35
CA TYR A 21 3.82 6.72 -3.92
C TYR A 21 4.64 6.31 -5.12
N GLU A 22 5.96 6.35 -4.97
CA GLU A 22 6.87 5.91 -6.01
C GLU A 22 7.94 5.03 -5.42
N VAL A 23 8.40 4.07 -6.19
CA VAL A 23 9.47 3.19 -5.74
C VAL A 23 10.76 4.00 -5.74
N THR A 24 11.35 4.17 -4.56
CA THR A 24 12.59 4.93 -4.41
C THR A 24 13.77 4.04 -4.08
N ARG A 25 13.53 2.79 -3.72
CA ARG A 25 14.61 1.87 -3.44
C ARG A 25 14.12 0.45 -3.64
N GLN A 26 14.96 -0.39 -4.18
CA GLN A 26 14.59 -1.77 -4.43
C GLN A 26 15.76 -2.67 -4.09
N THR A 27 15.49 -3.67 -3.25
CA THR A 27 16.41 -4.75 -2.99
C THR A 27 15.79 -6.02 -3.55
N GLY A 28 16.46 -7.16 -3.36
CA GLY A 28 15.94 -8.40 -3.93
C GLY A 28 14.53 -8.73 -3.50
N SER A 29 14.21 -8.55 -2.22
CA SER A 29 12.93 -9.02 -1.69
C SER A 29 12.06 -7.89 -1.16
N HIS A 30 12.49 -6.64 -1.25
CA HIS A 30 11.73 -5.52 -0.71
C HIS A 30 11.79 -4.33 -1.62
N ARG A 31 10.71 -3.55 -1.63
CA ARG A 31 10.69 -2.27 -2.32
C ARG A 31 10.26 -1.19 -1.35
N ARG A 32 10.98 -0.09 -1.36
CA ARG A 32 10.65 1.05 -0.53
C ARG A 32 9.94 2.07 -1.41
N LEU A 33 8.77 2.49 -0.98
CA LEU A 33 7.99 3.49 -1.69
C LEU A 33 7.96 4.75 -0.87
N THR A 34 7.94 5.87 -1.55
CA THR A 34 7.95 7.18 -0.91
C THR A 34 6.91 8.07 -1.57
N THR A 35 6.21 8.83 -0.76
CA THR A 35 5.34 9.89 -1.24
C THR A 35 5.75 11.19 -0.56
N LEU A 36 5.49 12.30 -1.25
CA LEU A 36 5.64 13.62 -0.67
C LEU A 36 4.29 14.26 -0.38
N ASP A 37 3.21 13.59 -0.76
CA ASP A 37 1.87 14.09 -0.48
C ASP A 37 1.61 14.01 1.01
N HIS A 38 1.10 15.09 1.58
CA HIS A 38 0.87 15.18 3.03
C HIS A 38 2.17 15.06 3.83
N GLY A 39 3.30 15.41 3.20
CA GLY A 39 4.59 15.25 3.83
C GLY A 39 5.28 13.98 3.41
N GLU A 40 6.55 13.88 3.69
CA GLU A 40 7.35 12.74 3.26
C GLU A 40 6.99 11.50 4.07
N HIS A 41 6.75 10.39 3.39
CA HIS A 41 6.38 9.15 4.05
C HIS A 41 6.90 7.98 3.25
N HIS A 42 7.41 6.98 3.95
CA HIS A 42 8.01 5.80 3.33
C HIS A 42 7.30 4.56 3.84
N VAL A 43 7.11 3.60 2.94
CA VAL A 43 6.64 2.26 3.32
C VAL A 43 7.48 1.24 2.59
N THR A 44 7.67 0.09 3.21
CA THR A 44 8.42 -1.00 2.60
C THR A 44 7.46 -2.15 2.32
N ILE A 45 7.46 -2.61 1.08
CA ILE A 45 6.56 -3.65 0.62
C ILE A 45 7.38 -4.90 0.31
N PRO A 46 7.15 -6.00 1.01
CA PRO A 46 7.86 -7.23 0.68
C PRO A 46 7.31 -7.82 -0.62
N ARG A 47 8.17 -8.49 -1.35
CA ARG A 47 7.79 -9.08 -2.63
C ARG A 47 7.24 -10.48 -2.44
N HIS A 48 6.19 -10.58 -1.65
CA HIS A 48 5.52 -11.85 -1.39
C HIS A 48 4.29 -11.99 -2.26
N ASN A 49 3.96 -13.20 -2.61
CA ASN A 49 2.78 -13.49 -3.41
C ASN A 49 2.11 -14.75 -2.86
N PRO A 50 1.04 -14.63 -2.11
CA PRO A 50 0.39 -13.37 -1.72
C PRO A 50 1.02 -12.75 -0.48
N LEU A 51 0.69 -11.50 -0.23
CA LEU A 51 1.06 -10.86 1.02
C LEU A 51 0.29 -11.50 2.17
N ARG A 52 0.92 -11.59 3.33
CA ARG A 52 0.22 -12.02 4.52
C ARG A 52 -0.77 -10.95 4.93
N ILE A 53 -1.92 -11.39 5.43
CA ILE A 53 -2.98 -10.45 5.82
C ILE A 53 -2.49 -9.47 6.87
N GLY A 54 -1.71 -9.95 7.86
CA GLY A 54 -1.18 -9.05 8.88
C GLY A 54 -0.25 -8.00 8.32
N THR A 55 0.61 -8.40 7.39
CA THR A 55 1.52 -7.47 6.73
C THR A 55 0.74 -6.43 5.94
N LEU A 56 -0.24 -6.88 5.16
CA LEU A 56 -1.06 -5.97 4.38
C LEU A 56 -1.81 -5.00 5.28
N ALA A 57 -2.40 -5.50 6.35
CA ALA A 57 -3.16 -4.64 7.26
C ALA A 57 -2.26 -3.59 7.90
N GLY A 58 -1.03 -3.97 8.27
CA GLY A 58 -0.10 -3.02 8.86
C GLY A 58 0.30 -1.92 7.89
N ILE A 59 0.57 -2.29 6.64
CA ILE A 59 0.93 -1.31 5.62
C ILE A 59 -0.23 -0.36 5.38
N LEU A 60 -1.45 -0.90 5.26
CA LEU A 60 -2.61 -0.07 5.00
C LEU A 60 -2.90 0.88 6.15
N SER A 61 -2.71 0.43 7.39
CA SER A 61 -2.89 1.30 8.55
C SER A 61 -1.90 2.45 8.53
N ASP A 62 -0.63 2.16 8.20
CA ASP A 62 0.40 3.17 8.14
C ASP A 62 0.09 4.21 7.07
N VAL A 63 -0.30 3.76 5.89
CA VAL A 63 -0.63 4.66 4.79
C VAL A 63 -1.88 5.47 5.12
N ALA A 64 -2.89 4.82 5.69
CA ALA A 64 -4.13 5.52 6.03
C ALA A 64 -3.88 6.64 7.03
N GLU A 65 -3.05 6.35 8.04
CA GLU A 65 -2.73 7.36 9.02
C GLU A 65 -2.02 8.55 8.37
N HIS A 66 -1.07 8.27 7.51
CA HIS A 66 -0.34 9.36 6.84
C HIS A 66 -1.26 10.19 5.95
N CYS A 67 -2.17 9.56 5.25
CA CYS A 67 -3.07 10.24 4.34
C CYS A 67 -4.32 10.78 5.03
N GLU A 68 -4.44 10.56 6.33
CA GLU A 68 -5.58 11.02 7.11
C GLU A 68 -6.89 10.44 6.57
N LEU A 69 -6.86 9.17 6.25
CA LEU A 69 -8.01 8.44 5.76
C LEU A 69 -8.34 7.30 6.72
N SER A 70 -9.61 6.88 6.72
CA SER A 70 -9.93 5.62 7.36
C SER A 70 -9.39 4.49 6.49
N ARG A 71 -9.23 3.32 7.10
CA ARG A 71 -8.77 2.16 6.31
C ARG A 71 -9.76 1.81 5.22
N ASP A 72 -11.06 1.93 5.51
CA ASP A 72 -12.08 1.64 4.51
C ASP A 72 -11.96 2.58 3.32
N ASP A 73 -11.78 3.87 3.58
CA ASP A 73 -11.61 4.84 2.51
C ASP A 73 -10.35 4.57 1.72
N LEU A 74 -9.27 4.21 2.41
CA LEU A 74 -8.03 3.92 1.72
C LEU A 74 -8.18 2.70 0.82
N VAL A 75 -8.80 1.64 1.31
CA VAL A 75 -8.98 0.42 0.53
C VAL A 75 -9.80 0.72 -0.72
N ALA A 76 -10.85 1.54 -0.57
CA ALA A 76 -11.66 1.91 -1.72
C ALA A 76 -10.84 2.67 -2.76
N ARG A 77 -9.96 3.55 -2.32
CA ARG A 77 -9.13 4.30 -3.26
C ARG A 77 -8.11 3.43 -3.96
N LEU A 78 -7.51 2.50 -3.22
CA LEU A 78 -6.44 1.67 -3.78
C LEU A 78 -6.98 0.62 -4.73
N PHE A 79 -8.08 -0.02 -4.35
CA PHE A 79 -8.54 -1.19 -5.09
C PHE A 79 -9.84 -0.96 -5.82
N GLY A 80 -10.37 0.23 -5.69
CA GLY A 80 -11.48 0.65 -6.50
C GLY A 80 -12.76 -0.06 -6.18
N GLU A 81 -13.76 0.70 -5.85
CA GLU A 81 -15.12 0.21 -5.78
C GLU A 81 -15.80 0.66 -7.03
N LYS A 82 -16.07 -0.26 -7.90
CA LYS A 82 -16.74 0.08 -9.15
C LYS A 82 -18.20 0.25 -8.94
N ARG A 83 -18.73 1.25 -9.51
CA ARG A 83 -20.16 1.52 -9.42
C ARG A 83 -20.77 1.51 -10.78
#